data_0ef1b801a1961e829d94ed728dfaaea7
#
_entry.id   0ef1b801a1961e829d94ed728dfaaea7
#
_cell.length_a   1.000
_cell.length_b   1.000
_cell.length_c   1.000
_cell.angle_alpha   90.00
_cell.angle_beta   90.00
_cell.angle_gamma   90.00
#
_symmetry.space_group_name_H-M   'P 1'
#
loop_
_entity.id
_entity.type
_entity.pdbx_description
1 polymer ?
#
loop_
_entity_poly.entity_id
_entity_poly.type
_entity_poly.pdbx_seq_one_letter_code
_entity_poly.pdbx_strand_id
1 'polypeptide(L)'
;MDGLPLATGFAAGCSEEHTDTTSRVGVVRMSVSDALALGPAVWDVLVARDGPPSPFMSWAWHCAWADSAPVAEVAATKVLVHFGTNGTVQALLPVLRRRIAFRRVPVTALTWAIGDLGCPDHLDALATPETGLDVLVSALAELPWEVFVLSNLAPNAVNAGRLCDAMAGRGWVVRRRPLWACPYLELGDDWDRYLATLTSTRRQTLRRKERNLRRDHAMAITDYDGDRLDEGWNRLVALHERRWDGGGGAFRDPSVMRLHRRFVAELAARRQLWLSTLDLDGAPAAAWYGFTWGDTVYFYQSGRDPRWDRESVGLVLMAAMIRRAIEGGYRRFDFLRGEDVYKRDWTESRRITEEITIFRPGWGGRWLRALDAVAELRGRLRGRA
;
A
#
# COMPACT_ATOMS: atom_id res chain seq x y z
N MET A 1 42.18 -18.70 19.54
CA MET A 1 41.37 -19.16 20.67
C MET A 1 40.13 -18.27 20.70
N ASP A 2 38.92 -18.61 20.50
CA ASP A 2 38.22 -19.84 20.12
C ASP A 2 37.02 -19.43 19.29
N GLY A 3 36.81 -20.13 18.19
CA GLY A 3 35.65 -19.97 17.35
C GLY A 3 34.41 -20.60 18.01
N LEU A 4 33.29 -19.98 17.84
CA LEU A 4 31.99 -20.59 18.09
C LEU A 4 31.31 -20.90 16.74
N PRO A 5 30.81 -22.12 16.55
CA PRO A 5 30.26 -22.53 15.27
C PRO A 5 28.81 -22.07 15.10
N LEU A 6 28.49 -21.71 13.86
CA LEU A 6 27.14 -21.50 13.36
C LEU A 6 26.28 -22.76 13.54
N ALA A 7 25.16 -22.63 14.23
CA ALA A 7 24.17 -23.68 14.36
C ALA A 7 23.34 -23.78 13.09
N THR A 8 23.68 -24.77 12.27
CA THR A 8 22.80 -25.36 11.26
C THR A 8 21.84 -26.32 11.96
N GLY A 9 20.54 -26.20 11.66
CA GLY A 9 19.61 -27.27 11.95
C GLY A 9 18.30 -26.84 12.59
N PHE A 10 17.34 -26.39 11.80
CA PHE A 10 15.93 -26.55 12.08
C PHE A 10 15.31 -27.47 11.02
N ALA A 11 15.48 -28.75 11.22
CA ALA A 11 14.62 -29.74 10.65
C ALA A 11 13.46 -29.94 11.65
N ALA A 12 12.39 -29.14 11.51
CA ALA A 12 11.14 -29.43 12.16
C ALA A 12 10.40 -30.49 11.33
N GLY A 13 10.22 -31.67 11.91
CA GLY A 13 9.34 -32.70 11.37
C GLY A 13 7.93 -32.13 11.19
N CYS A 14 7.56 -31.86 9.95
CA CYS A 14 6.20 -31.64 9.54
C CYS A 14 5.58 -33.03 9.47
N SER A 15 4.77 -33.40 10.46
CA SER A 15 3.78 -34.44 10.27
C SER A 15 2.90 -34.05 9.09
N GLU A 16 2.96 -34.85 8.03
CA GLU A 16 2.05 -34.78 6.90
C GLU A 16 0.63 -35.11 7.38
N GLU A 17 -0.06 -34.13 7.94
CA GLU A 17 -1.52 -34.11 7.84
C GLU A 17 -1.85 -33.67 6.42
N HIS A 18 -2.04 -34.66 5.57
CA HIS A 18 -2.74 -34.54 4.30
C HIS A 18 -4.11 -33.90 4.60
N THR A 19 -4.20 -32.57 4.58
CA THR A 19 -5.48 -31.88 4.51
C THR A 19 -6.06 -32.19 3.14
N ASP A 20 -7.01 -33.10 3.16
CA ASP A 20 -7.90 -33.47 2.05
C ASP A 20 -8.47 -32.21 1.40
N THR A 21 -7.93 -31.84 0.24
CA THR A 21 -8.31 -30.63 -0.54
C THR A 21 -9.56 -30.89 -1.38
N THR A 22 -10.13 -32.07 -1.28
CA THR A 22 -11.32 -32.49 -2.04
C THR A 22 -12.60 -32.01 -1.37
N SER A 23 -13.24 -31.01 -2.01
CA SER A 23 -14.62 -30.49 -1.86
C SER A 23 -14.85 -29.36 -0.82
N ARG A 24 -14.08 -28.30 -0.84
CA ARG A 24 -14.48 -27.05 -0.17
C ARG A 24 -15.22 -26.15 -1.17
N VAL A 25 -16.51 -26.32 -1.30
CA VAL A 25 -17.39 -25.36 -1.98
C VAL A 25 -17.93 -24.40 -0.91
N GLY A 26 -17.75 -23.09 -1.09
CA GLY A 26 -18.26 -22.09 -0.15
C GLY A 26 -17.19 -21.23 0.50
N VAL A 27 -17.57 -20.48 1.54
CA VAL A 27 -16.65 -19.58 2.26
C VAL A 27 -16.06 -20.28 3.49
N VAL A 28 -14.74 -20.33 3.54
CA VAL A 28 -13.97 -20.83 4.67
C VAL A 28 -13.34 -19.64 5.42
N ARG A 29 -13.38 -19.66 6.75
CA ARG A 29 -12.69 -18.69 7.61
C ARG A 29 -11.32 -19.25 7.98
N MET A 30 -10.28 -18.68 7.39
CA MET A 30 -8.90 -19.08 7.63
C MET A 30 -8.20 -18.17 8.64
N SER A 31 -7.17 -18.68 9.32
CA SER A 31 -6.17 -17.85 9.96
C SER A 31 -5.35 -17.10 8.90
N VAL A 32 -4.59 -16.09 9.32
CA VAL A 32 -3.68 -15.38 8.41
C VAL A 32 -2.61 -16.34 7.86
N SER A 33 -2.03 -17.20 8.70
CA SER A 33 -1.01 -18.16 8.30
C SER A 33 -1.53 -19.16 7.25
N ASP A 34 -2.73 -19.74 7.47
CA ASP A 34 -3.31 -20.69 6.54
C ASP A 34 -3.64 -20.04 5.18
N ALA A 35 -4.15 -18.80 5.21
CA ALA A 35 -4.45 -18.07 3.99
C ALA A 35 -3.17 -17.67 3.23
N LEU A 36 -2.11 -17.28 3.92
CA LEU A 36 -0.81 -17.00 3.30
C LEU A 36 -0.13 -18.26 2.75
N ALA A 37 -0.39 -19.43 3.36
CA ALA A 37 0.09 -20.71 2.85
C ALA A 37 -0.51 -21.10 1.48
N LEU A 38 -1.62 -20.46 1.03
CA LEU A 38 -2.12 -20.59 -0.34
C LEU A 38 -1.12 -20.09 -1.39
N GLY A 39 -0.19 -19.25 -0.98
CA GLY A 39 0.93 -18.77 -1.78
C GLY A 39 0.63 -17.61 -2.73
N PRO A 40 1.71 -17.01 -3.29
CA PRO A 40 1.59 -15.82 -4.13
C PRO A 40 0.82 -16.05 -5.43
N ALA A 41 0.90 -17.26 -6.00
CA ALA A 41 0.19 -17.58 -7.24
C ALA A 41 -1.33 -17.48 -7.11
N VAL A 42 -1.89 -17.73 -5.91
CA VAL A 42 -3.33 -17.60 -5.64
C VAL A 42 -3.71 -16.14 -5.39
N TRP A 43 -2.96 -15.45 -4.52
CA TRP A 43 -3.26 -14.08 -4.15
C TRP A 43 -3.07 -13.09 -5.29
N ASP A 44 -1.92 -13.14 -5.95
CA ASP A 44 -1.52 -12.10 -6.90
C ASP A 44 -2.32 -12.18 -8.21
N VAL A 45 -2.87 -13.35 -8.55
CA VAL A 45 -3.83 -13.49 -9.66
C VAL A 45 -5.13 -12.72 -9.38
N LEU A 46 -5.63 -12.74 -8.15
CA LEU A 46 -6.82 -11.99 -7.76
C LEU A 46 -6.56 -10.47 -7.74
N VAL A 47 -5.34 -10.05 -7.40
CA VAL A 47 -4.93 -8.63 -7.44
C VAL A 47 -4.91 -8.08 -8.86
N ALA A 48 -4.57 -8.91 -9.85
CA ALA A 48 -4.29 -8.47 -11.22
C ALA A 48 -5.55 -8.35 -12.11
N ARG A 49 -6.70 -8.90 -11.71
CA ARG A 49 -7.82 -9.17 -12.64
C ARG A 49 -8.74 -7.99 -12.95
N ASP A 50 -9.05 -7.08 -12.00
CA ASP A 50 -10.21 -6.18 -12.16
C ASP A 50 -10.00 -4.70 -11.85
N GLY A 51 -8.81 -4.20 -11.96
CA GLY A 51 -8.58 -2.78 -11.69
C GLY A 51 -7.11 -2.40 -11.76
N PRO A 52 -6.75 -1.16 -11.45
CA PRO A 52 -5.35 -0.81 -11.28
C PRO A 52 -4.82 -1.70 -10.14
N PRO A 53 -3.88 -2.61 -10.45
CA PRO A 53 -3.37 -3.53 -9.46
C PRO A 53 -2.79 -2.75 -8.29
N SER A 54 -3.17 -3.12 -7.06
CA SER A 54 -2.61 -2.52 -5.85
C SER A 54 -1.57 -3.45 -5.25
N PRO A 55 -0.29 -3.04 -5.19
CA PRO A 55 0.76 -3.83 -4.55
C PRO A 55 0.46 -4.08 -3.07
N PHE A 56 -0.34 -3.23 -2.44
CA PHE A 56 -0.74 -3.35 -1.04
C PHE A 56 -1.76 -4.46 -0.77
N MET A 57 -2.41 -4.97 -1.81
CA MET A 57 -3.27 -6.16 -1.72
C MET A 57 -2.54 -7.46 -2.04
N SER A 58 -1.26 -7.41 -2.41
CA SER A 58 -0.45 -8.57 -2.78
C SER A 58 -0.18 -9.51 -1.60
N TRP A 59 0.15 -10.75 -1.93
CA TRP A 59 0.65 -11.72 -0.96
C TRP A 59 1.86 -11.19 -0.19
N ALA A 60 2.81 -10.56 -0.89
CA ALA A 60 4.03 -10.03 -0.30
C ALA A 60 3.76 -8.95 0.77
N TRP A 61 2.80 -8.06 0.52
CA TRP A 61 2.42 -7.04 1.51
C TRP A 61 1.76 -7.67 2.74
N HIS A 62 0.86 -8.66 2.53
CA HIS A 62 0.20 -9.34 3.64
C HIS A 62 1.16 -10.18 4.48
N CYS A 63 2.18 -10.81 3.87
CA CYS A 63 3.28 -11.45 4.61
C CYS A 63 4.05 -10.44 5.46
N ALA A 64 4.45 -9.32 4.84
CA ALA A 64 5.19 -8.28 5.55
C ALA A 64 4.37 -7.67 6.70
N TRP A 65 3.07 -7.49 6.51
CA TRP A 65 2.16 -7.07 7.56
C TRP A 65 2.06 -8.11 8.68
N ALA A 66 1.86 -9.37 8.37
CA ALA A 66 1.72 -10.44 9.36
C ALA A 66 2.96 -10.58 10.25
N ASP A 67 4.16 -10.39 9.67
CA ASP A 67 5.44 -10.43 10.38
C ASP A 67 5.67 -9.18 11.26
N SER A 68 4.92 -8.11 11.05
CA SER A 68 5.21 -6.78 11.62
C SER A 68 4.11 -6.22 12.52
N ALA A 69 2.86 -6.62 12.29
CA ALA A 69 1.72 -6.19 13.07
C ALA A 69 1.73 -6.79 14.49
N PRO A 70 1.01 -6.18 15.45
CA PRO A 70 0.83 -6.77 16.77
C PRO A 70 0.25 -8.20 16.69
N VAL A 71 0.82 -9.14 17.41
CA VAL A 71 0.40 -10.55 17.43
C VAL A 71 -1.11 -10.69 17.70
N ALA A 72 -1.65 -9.86 18.58
CA ALA A 72 -3.08 -9.84 18.89
C ALA A 72 -3.95 -9.45 17.69
N GLU A 73 -3.48 -8.53 16.83
CA GLU A 73 -4.20 -8.15 15.61
C GLU A 73 -4.14 -9.26 14.56
N VAL A 74 -2.99 -9.88 14.36
CA VAL A 74 -2.83 -11.02 13.46
C VAL A 74 -3.76 -12.17 13.90
N ALA A 75 -3.79 -12.49 15.19
CA ALA A 75 -4.66 -13.54 15.75
C ALA A 75 -6.16 -13.21 15.64
N ALA A 76 -6.53 -11.93 15.79
CA ALA A 76 -7.92 -11.46 15.65
C ALA A 76 -8.38 -11.36 14.18
N THR A 77 -7.46 -11.40 13.23
CA THR A 77 -7.76 -11.36 11.79
C THR A 77 -8.32 -12.69 11.31
N LYS A 78 -9.34 -12.61 10.47
CA LYS A 78 -9.87 -13.74 9.71
C LYS A 78 -9.80 -13.42 8.22
N VAL A 79 -9.34 -14.38 7.44
CA VAL A 79 -9.39 -14.31 5.99
C VAL A 79 -10.58 -15.13 5.53
N LEU A 80 -11.57 -14.45 4.94
CA LEU A 80 -12.70 -15.12 4.33
C LEU A 80 -12.26 -15.55 2.92
N VAL A 81 -12.16 -16.86 2.71
CA VAL A 81 -11.71 -17.45 1.44
C VAL A 81 -12.89 -18.15 0.79
N HIS A 82 -13.26 -17.71 -0.41
CA HIS A 82 -14.27 -18.38 -1.20
C HIS A 82 -13.64 -19.33 -2.22
N PHE A 83 -14.01 -20.60 -2.13
CA PHE A 83 -13.64 -21.63 -3.09
C PHE A 83 -14.79 -21.88 -4.06
N GLY A 84 -14.50 -21.85 -5.36
CA GLY A 84 -15.44 -22.26 -6.40
C GLY A 84 -15.66 -23.78 -6.43
N THR A 85 -16.59 -24.22 -7.26
CA THR A 85 -16.97 -25.64 -7.42
C THR A 85 -15.80 -26.52 -7.90
N ASN A 86 -14.82 -25.93 -8.55
CA ASN A 86 -13.59 -26.60 -9.01
C ASN A 86 -12.46 -26.56 -7.99
N GLY A 87 -12.72 -26.11 -6.74
CA GLY A 87 -11.72 -25.98 -5.69
C GLY A 87 -10.74 -24.80 -5.84
N THR A 88 -10.89 -23.96 -6.87
CA THR A 88 -10.04 -22.75 -7.01
C THR A 88 -10.52 -21.64 -6.09
N VAL A 89 -9.57 -20.83 -5.59
CA VAL A 89 -9.90 -19.63 -4.83
C VAL A 89 -10.45 -18.55 -5.77
N GLN A 90 -11.65 -18.08 -5.48
CA GLN A 90 -12.36 -17.08 -6.25
C GLN A 90 -12.43 -15.72 -5.55
N ALA A 91 -12.32 -15.70 -4.22
CA ALA A 91 -12.24 -14.44 -3.46
C ALA A 91 -11.46 -14.63 -2.16
N LEU A 92 -10.81 -13.54 -1.75
CA LEU A 92 -10.10 -13.39 -0.48
C LEU A 92 -10.50 -12.06 0.16
N LEU A 93 -10.92 -12.09 1.41
CA LEU A 93 -11.26 -10.88 2.17
C LEU A 93 -10.64 -10.95 3.57
N PRO A 94 -9.42 -10.42 3.75
CA PRO A 94 -8.78 -10.33 5.06
C PRO A 94 -9.42 -9.23 5.91
N VAL A 95 -10.06 -9.59 7.03
CA VAL A 95 -10.73 -8.65 7.93
C VAL A 95 -10.23 -8.81 9.37
N LEU A 96 -9.98 -7.67 10.01
CA LEU A 96 -9.61 -7.56 11.40
C LEU A 96 -10.82 -7.09 12.21
N ARG A 97 -11.18 -7.86 13.24
CA ARG A 97 -12.18 -7.47 14.22
C ARG A 97 -11.47 -6.79 15.40
N ARG A 98 -11.80 -5.51 15.63
CA ARG A 98 -11.21 -4.73 16.73
C ARG A 98 -12.18 -3.73 17.33
N ARG A 99 -11.90 -3.23 18.53
CA ARG A 99 -12.62 -2.11 19.11
C ARG A 99 -12.02 -0.80 18.62
N ILE A 100 -12.90 0.09 18.16
CA ILE A 100 -12.50 1.44 17.72
C ILE A 100 -13.39 2.48 18.39
N ALA A 101 -12.94 3.72 18.44
CA ALA A 101 -13.74 4.87 18.82
C ALA A 101 -14.44 5.46 17.59
N PHE A 102 -15.58 4.89 17.20
CA PHE A 102 -16.37 5.42 16.09
C PHE A 102 -17.17 6.65 16.56
N ARG A 103 -16.84 7.83 16.02
CA ARG A 103 -17.44 9.09 16.44
C ARG A 103 -17.42 9.29 17.98
N ARG A 104 -16.33 8.90 18.64
CA ARG A 104 -16.13 8.90 20.11
C ARG A 104 -16.93 7.85 20.89
N VAL A 105 -17.63 6.97 20.21
CA VAL A 105 -18.33 5.86 20.83
C VAL A 105 -17.51 4.57 20.61
N PRO A 106 -17.23 3.79 21.65
CA PRO A 106 -16.54 2.52 21.52
C PRO A 106 -17.45 1.49 20.84
N VAL A 107 -17.04 1.00 19.68
CA VAL A 107 -17.78 -0.02 18.91
C VAL A 107 -16.85 -1.16 18.52
N THR A 108 -17.43 -2.32 18.24
CA THR A 108 -16.73 -3.42 17.60
C THR A 108 -16.81 -3.23 16.09
N ALA A 109 -15.66 -3.01 15.46
CA ALA A 109 -15.58 -2.83 14.02
C ALA A 109 -14.92 -4.03 13.32
N LEU A 110 -15.31 -4.26 12.07
CA LEU A 110 -14.45 -4.92 11.08
C LEU A 110 -13.69 -3.84 10.30
N THR A 111 -12.45 -4.10 9.98
CA THR A 111 -11.60 -3.25 9.12
C THR A 111 -10.79 -4.14 8.19
N TRP A 112 -10.06 -3.55 7.25
CA TRP A 112 -8.98 -4.28 6.57
C TRP A 112 -8.01 -4.87 7.60
N ALA A 113 -7.52 -6.09 7.34
CA ALA A 113 -6.48 -6.70 8.17
C ALA A 113 -5.23 -5.83 8.22
N ILE A 114 -4.74 -5.41 7.05
CA ILE A 114 -3.52 -4.59 6.93
C ILE A 114 -3.65 -3.21 7.58
N GLY A 115 -4.85 -2.73 7.86
CA GLY A 115 -5.10 -1.46 8.55
C GLY A 115 -4.39 -0.29 7.88
N ASP A 116 -3.77 0.57 8.71
CA ASP A 116 -2.97 1.71 8.26
C ASP A 116 -1.46 1.48 8.40
N LEU A 117 -1.02 0.28 8.81
CA LEU A 117 0.40 -0.02 8.96
C LEU A 117 1.11 0.05 7.60
N GLY A 118 2.10 0.92 7.50
CA GLY A 118 2.79 1.17 6.23
C GLY A 118 1.97 1.98 5.22
N CYS A 119 0.91 2.66 5.64
CA CYS A 119 0.11 3.57 4.80
C CYS A 119 -0.30 2.99 3.43
N PRO A 120 -0.96 1.82 3.37
CA PRO A 120 -1.39 1.24 2.10
C PRO A 120 -2.47 2.09 1.42
N ASP A 121 -2.36 2.25 0.09
CA ASP A 121 -3.31 2.98 -0.74
C ASP A 121 -3.94 2.09 -1.82
N HIS A 122 -5.01 2.57 -2.44
CA HIS A 122 -5.66 1.92 -3.59
C HIS A 122 -6.10 0.48 -3.30
N LEU A 123 -6.69 0.25 -2.11
CA LEU A 123 -7.17 -1.05 -1.69
C LEU A 123 -8.45 -1.45 -2.44
N ASP A 124 -8.67 -2.74 -2.57
CA ASP A 124 -9.91 -3.34 -3.05
C ASP A 124 -10.12 -4.73 -2.40
N ALA A 125 -11.30 -5.28 -2.48
CA ALA A 125 -11.53 -6.69 -2.16
C ALA A 125 -10.96 -7.58 -3.30
N LEU A 126 -10.40 -8.72 -2.93
CA LEU A 126 -9.84 -9.65 -3.89
C LEU A 126 -10.91 -10.66 -4.32
N ALA A 127 -11.35 -10.57 -5.55
CA ALA A 127 -12.32 -11.51 -6.11
C ALA A 127 -12.20 -11.60 -7.64
N THR A 128 -12.61 -12.72 -8.23
CA THR A 128 -12.75 -12.79 -9.67
C THR A 128 -14.05 -12.08 -10.13
N PRO A 129 -14.13 -11.63 -11.39
CA PRO A 129 -15.33 -10.97 -11.93
C PRO A 129 -16.60 -11.80 -11.81
N GLU A 130 -16.46 -13.10 -11.97
CA GLU A 130 -17.57 -14.06 -12.01
C GLU A 130 -18.08 -14.40 -10.60
N THR A 131 -17.32 -14.06 -9.54
CA THR A 131 -17.69 -14.44 -8.17
C THR A 131 -18.89 -13.63 -7.69
N GLY A 132 -19.93 -14.34 -7.28
CA GLY A 132 -21.03 -13.76 -6.51
C GLY A 132 -20.57 -13.43 -5.10
N LEU A 133 -20.53 -12.14 -4.74
CA LEU A 133 -20.03 -11.70 -3.43
C LEU A 133 -21.03 -11.89 -2.29
N ASP A 134 -22.27 -12.32 -2.59
CA ASP A 134 -23.29 -12.66 -1.59
C ASP A 134 -22.84 -13.72 -0.58
N VAL A 135 -21.98 -14.65 -1.02
CA VAL A 135 -21.40 -15.67 -0.15
C VAL A 135 -20.50 -15.06 0.93
N LEU A 136 -19.70 -14.05 0.57
CA LEU A 136 -18.89 -13.29 1.53
C LEU A 136 -19.76 -12.46 2.46
N VAL A 137 -20.84 -11.85 1.96
CA VAL A 137 -21.80 -11.09 2.78
C VAL A 137 -22.44 -11.98 3.82
N SER A 138 -22.80 -13.22 3.47
CA SER A 138 -23.33 -14.19 4.43
C SER A 138 -22.31 -14.50 5.52
N ALA A 139 -21.07 -14.77 5.18
CA ALA A 139 -19.99 -15.04 6.14
C ALA A 139 -19.68 -13.81 7.03
N LEU A 140 -19.73 -12.59 6.47
CA LEU A 140 -19.58 -11.33 7.23
C LEU A 140 -20.73 -11.12 8.19
N ALA A 141 -21.97 -11.48 7.82
CA ALA A 141 -23.15 -11.35 8.66
C ALA A 141 -23.07 -12.19 9.94
N GLU A 142 -22.37 -13.30 9.91
CA GLU A 142 -22.19 -14.19 11.07
C GLU A 142 -21.10 -13.69 12.05
N LEU A 143 -20.22 -12.79 11.62
CA LEU A 143 -19.22 -12.20 12.51
C LEU A 143 -19.86 -11.16 13.43
N PRO A 144 -19.44 -11.08 14.73
CA PRO A 144 -19.97 -10.09 15.66
C PRO A 144 -19.27 -8.74 15.45
N TRP A 145 -19.95 -7.79 14.81
CA TRP A 145 -19.49 -6.41 14.60
C TRP A 145 -20.67 -5.42 14.50
N GLU A 146 -20.43 -4.14 14.70
CA GLU A 146 -21.42 -3.06 14.67
C GLU A 146 -21.24 -2.18 13.44
N VAL A 147 -19.99 -1.92 13.04
CA VAL A 147 -19.63 -1.21 11.81
C VAL A 147 -18.56 -1.97 11.04
N PHE A 148 -18.61 -1.88 9.70
CA PHE A 148 -17.54 -2.38 8.85
C PHE A 148 -16.95 -1.19 8.08
N VAL A 149 -15.65 -0.95 8.26
CA VAL A 149 -14.94 0.20 7.69
C VAL A 149 -13.89 -0.29 6.71
N LEU A 150 -14.04 0.10 5.46
CA LEU A 150 -13.11 -0.15 4.37
C LEU A 150 -12.47 1.19 3.99
N SER A 151 -11.28 1.44 4.47
CA SER A 151 -10.52 2.68 4.19
C SER A 151 -9.55 2.51 3.03
N ASN A 152 -9.05 3.63 2.51
CA ASN A 152 -8.02 3.69 1.46
C ASN A 152 -8.36 2.93 0.17
N LEU A 153 -9.64 2.81 -0.13
CA LEU A 153 -10.10 2.16 -1.36
C LEU A 153 -9.68 2.97 -2.59
N ALA A 154 -9.30 2.27 -3.65
CA ALA A 154 -9.14 2.90 -4.95
C ALA A 154 -10.45 3.60 -5.37
N PRO A 155 -10.40 4.74 -6.09
CA PRO A 155 -11.60 5.46 -6.52
C PRO A 155 -12.54 4.61 -7.39
N ASN A 156 -12.03 3.54 -7.97
CA ASN A 156 -12.77 2.58 -8.78
C ASN A 156 -12.57 1.15 -8.25
N ALA A 157 -12.58 0.99 -6.92
CA ALA A 157 -12.51 -0.32 -6.28
C ALA A 157 -13.74 -1.16 -6.67
N VAL A 158 -13.58 -1.99 -7.71
CA VAL A 158 -14.68 -2.73 -8.35
C VAL A 158 -15.27 -3.74 -7.39
N ASN A 159 -14.43 -4.54 -6.76
CA ASN A 159 -14.88 -5.64 -5.91
C ASN A 159 -15.44 -5.15 -4.57
N ALA A 160 -14.84 -4.11 -3.97
CA ALA A 160 -15.43 -3.46 -2.80
C ALA A 160 -16.78 -2.81 -3.14
N GLY A 161 -16.92 -2.24 -4.34
CA GLY A 161 -18.22 -1.76 -4.86
C GLY A 161 -19.26 -2.87 -4.93
N ARG A 162 -18.94 -3.97 -5.60
CA ARG A 162 -19.82 -5.16 -5.71
C ARG A 162 -20.20 -5.75 -4.35
N LEU A 163 -19.24 -5.81 -3.41
CA LEU A 163 -19.50 -6.24 -2.03
C LEU A 163 -20.50 -5.31 -1.33
N CYS A 164 -20.34 -4.00 -1.49
CA CYS A 164 -21.25 -3.00 -0.93
C CYS A 164 -22.66 -3.10 -1.53
N ASP A 165 -22.77 -3.33 -2.83
CA ASP A 165 -24.07 -3.50 -3.51
C ASP A 165 -24.79 -4.74 -2.99
N ALA A 166 -24.08 -5.88 -2.85
CA ALA A 166 -24.62 -7.08 -2.25
C ALA A 166 -25.06 -6.87 -0.78
N MET A 167 -24.31 -6.10 -0.01
CA MET A 167 -24.69 -5.73 1.37
C MET A 167 -25.92 -4.81 1.39
N ALA A 168 -25.97 -3.81 0.52
CA ALA A 168 -27.11 -2.90 0.39
C ALA A 168 -28.39 -3.65 -0.01
N GLY A 169 -28.30 -4.62 -0.91
CA GLY A 169 -29.40 -5.52 -1.30
C GLY A 169 -30.00 -6.31 -0.11
N ARG A 170 -29.24 -6.52 0.97
CA ARG A 170 -29.69 -7.14 2.22
C ARG A 170 -30.14 -6.14 3.30
N GLY A 171 -30.32 -4.87 2.94
CA GLY A 171 -30.79 -3.81 3.84
C GLY A 171 -29.72 -3.19 4.73
N TRP A 172 -28.42 -3.42 4.46
CA TRP A 172 -27.34 -2.77 5.16
C TRP A 172 -27.11 -1.38 4.57
N VAL A 173 -26.77 -0.42 5.43
CA VAL A 173 -26.58 0.96 4.98
C VAL A 173 -25.11 1.21 4.69
N VAL A 174 -24.83 1.56 3.45
CA VAL A 174 -23.48 1.86 2.95
C VAL A 174 -23.32 3.39 2.83
N ARG A 175 -22.24 3.91 3.39
CA ARG A 175 -21.84 5.32 3.27
C ARG A 175 -20.44 5.41 2.69
N ARG A 176 -20.26 6.26 1.69
CA ARG A 176 -18.98 6.54 1.06
C ARG A 176 -18.54 7.97 1.37
N ARG A 177 -17.24 8.16 1.59
CA ARG A 177 -16.64 9.49 1.73
C ARG A 177 -15.27 9.53 1.09
N PRO A 178 -14.86 10.68 0.49
CA PRO A 178 -13.50 10.87 0.03
C PRO A 178 -12.54 10.85 1.22
N LEU A 179 -11.32 10.32 1.00
CA LEU A 179 -10.33 10.18 2.07
C LEU A 179 -9.03 10.92 1.74
N TRP A 180 -8.21 10.42 0.81
CA TRP A 180 -6.90 10.97 0.52
C TRP A 180 -6.74 11.30 -0.96
N ALA A 181 -6.05 12.40 -1.25
CA ALA A 181 -5.60 12.68 -2.59
C ALA A 181 -4.26 11.95 -2.85
N CYS A 182 -4.22 11.22 -3.95
CA CYS A 182 -3.05 10.51 -4.46
C CYS A 182 -2.68 11.10 -5.83
N PRO A 183 -1.68 12.00 -5.90
CA PRO A 183 -1.20 12.54 -7.17
C PRO A 183 -0.59 11.45 -8.05
N TYR A 184 -0.79 11.55 -9.36
CA TYR A 184 -0.23 10.59 -10.31
C TYR A 184 0.07 11.24 -11.67
N LEU A 185 0.93 10.59 -12.46
CA LEU A 185 1.19 10.93 -13.84
C LEU A 185 0.69 9.82 -14.75
N GLU A 186 -0.03 10.16 -15.79
CA GLU A 186 -0.12 9.29 -16.96
C GLU A 186 1.16 9.54 -17.80
N LEU A 187 1.92 8.48 -18.00
CA LEU A 187 3.19 8.55 -18.71
C LEU A 187 2.97 8.34 -20.22
N GLY A 188 3.61 9.18 -21.01
CA GLY A 188 3.79 8.95 -22.43
C GLY A 188 5.05 8.13 -22.71
N ASP A 189 5.48 8.18 -23.95
CA ASP A 189 6.63 7.44 -24.49
C ASP A 189 7.91 8.29 -24.61
N ASP A 190 7.82 9.60 -24.30
CA ASP A 190 8.91 10.55 -24.54
C ASP A 190 9.08 11.52 -23.37
N TRP A 191 10.31 11.57 -22.84
CA TRP A 191 10.66 12.44 -21.74
C TRP A 191 10.60 13.94 -22.08
N ASP A 192 11.04 14.36 -23.25
CA ASP A 192 11.03 15.78 -23.62
C ASP A 192 9.60 16.27 -23.87
N ARG A 193 8.73 15.41 -24.38
CA ARG A 193 7.29 15.68 -24.48
C ARG A 193 6.67 15.85 -23.10
N TYR A 194 6.99 14.97 -22.15
CA TYR A 194 6.55 15.15 -20.76
C TYR A 194 7.08 16.46 -20.17
N LEU A 195 8.37 16.77 -20.33
CA LEU A 195 8.94 18.04 -19.86
C LEU A 195 8.21 19.24 -20.45
N ALA A 196 7.75 19.16 -21.67
CA ALA A 196 7.01 20.25 -22.33
C ALA A 196 5.66 20.55 -21.65
N THR A 197 5.06 19.58 -20.94
CA THR A 197 3.83 19.78 -20.16
C THR A 197 4.06 20.56 -18.87
N LEU A 198 5.27 20.55 -18.33
CA LEU A 198 5.62 21.31 -17.12
C LEU A 198 5.70 22.82 -17.43
N THR A 199 5.49 23.66 -16.42
CA THR A 199 5.69 25.11 -16.56
C THR A 199 7.11 25.43 -17.04
N SER A 200 7.26 26.51 -17.78
CA SER A 200 8.58 26.95 -18.28
C SER A 200 9.60 27.14 -17.16
N THR A 201 9.17 27.71 -16.04
CA THR A 201 10.00 27.91 -14.85
C THR A 201 10.46 26.58 -14.26
N ARG A 202 9.56 25.60 -14.14
CA ARG A 202 9.89 24.28 -13.60
C ARG A 202 10.89 23.56 -14.48
N ARG A 203 10.63 23.54 -15.79
CA ARG A 203 11.50 22.93 -16.79
C ARG A 203 12.91 23.55 -16.82
N GLN A 204 12.99 24.87 -16.78
CA GLN A 204 14.29 25.58 -16.72
C GLN A 204 15.04 25.29 -15.42
N THR A 205 14.32 25.28 -14.27
CA THR A 205 14.91 24.99 -12.98
C THR A 205 15.49 23.58 -12.97
N LEU A 206 14.74 22.57 -13.42
CA LEU A 206 15.19 21.18 -13.47
C LEU A 206 16.46 21.05 -14.33
N ARG A 207 16.41 21.53 -15.59
CA ARG A 207 17.57 21.48 -16.51
C ARG A 207 18.80 22.19 -15.95
N ARG A 208 18.61 23.33 -15.28
CA ARG A 208 19.70 24.06 -14.64
C ARG A 208 20.30 23.30 -13.48
N LYS A 209 19.45 22.74 -12.59
CA LYS A 209 19.91 21.99 -11.40
C LYS A 209 20.67 20.74 -11.81
N GLU A 210 20.12 19.94 -12.74
CA GLU A 210 20.81 18.75 -13.22
C GLU A 210 22.14 19.10 -13.89
N ARG A 211 22.19 20.11 -14.76
CA ARG A 211 23.43 20.56 -15.41
C ARG A 211 24.48 21.04 -14.41
N ASN A 212 24.07 21.80 -13.39
CA ASN A 212 24.99 22.28 -12.37
C ASN A 212 25.55 21.14 -11.55
N LEU A 213 24.71 20.19 -11.10
CA LEU A 213 25.19 19.02 -10.37
C LEU A 213 26.21 18.22 -11.16
N ARG A 214 25.97 17.99 -12.47
CA ARG A 214 26.92 17.27 -13.34
C ARG A 214 28.20 18.04 -13.63
N ARG A 215 28.16 19.38 -13.59
CA ARG A 215 29.34 20.23 -13.78
C ARG A 215 30.19 20.31 -12.52
N ASP A 216 29.56 20.44 -11.36
CA ASP A 216 30.20 20.80 -10.11
C ASP A 216 30.60 19.57 -9.27
N HIS A 217 30.00 18.39 -9.56
CA HIS A 217 30.20 17.14 -8.81
C HIS A 217 30.27 15.93 -9.71
N ALA A 218 30.97 14.90 -9.24
CA ALA A 218 30.88 13.55 -9.80
C ALA A 218 29.53 12.93 -9.41
N MET A 219 28.47 13.22 -10.22
CA MET A 219 27.11 12.77 -9.99
C MET A 219 26.89 11.36 -10.54
N ALA A 220 26.42 10.44 -9.71
CA ALA A 220 26.00 9.09 -10.10
C ALA A 220 24.62 8.75 -9.52
N ILE A 221 23.87 7.91 -10.22
CA ILE A 221 22.67 7.25 -9.67
C ILE A 221 22.99 5.78 -9.54
N THR A 222 22.87 5.26 -8.33
CA THR A 222 23.21 3.88 -7.98
C THR A 222 21.94 3.15 -7.57
N ASP A 223 21.67 2.01 -8.22
CA ASP A 223 20.58 1.11 -7.87
C ASP A 223 21.07 0.02 -6.91
N TYR A 224 20.16 -0.45 -6.05
CA TYR A 224 20.44 -1.44 -5.03
C TYR A 224 19.48 -2.61 -5.11
N ASP A 225 20.03 -3.76 -5.45
CA ASP A 225 19.36 -5.05 -5.47
C ASP A 225 20.34 -6.16 -5.03
N GLY A 226 19.88 -7.41 -5.00
CA GLY A 226 20.72 -8.57 -4.68
C GLY A 226 21.56 -8.36 -3.41
N ASP A 227 22.86 -8.59 -3.51
CA ASP A 227 23.80 -8.51 -2.38
C ASP A 227 23.97 -7.08 -1.83
N ARG A 228 23.59 -6.07 -2.61
CA ARG A 228 23.67 -4.65 -2.20
C ARG A 228 22.39 -4.09 -1.60
N LEU A 229 21.36 -4.92 -1.47
CA LEU A 229 20.06 -4.49 -0.96
C LEU A 229 20.16 -3.86 0.44
N ASP A 230 20.92 -4.47 1.32
CA ASP A 230 21.12 -4.00 2.70
C ASP A 230 21.85 -2.65 2.74
N GLU A 231 22.83 -2.46 1.88
CA GLU A 231 23.52 -1.18 1.73
C GLU A 231 22.54 -0.08 1.33
N GLY A 232 21.76 -0.31 0.27
CA GLY A 232 20.78 0.65 -0.24
C GLY A 232 19.71 0.99 0.78
N TRP A 233 19.20 -0.03 1.49
CA TRP A 233 18.23 0.17 2.55
C TRP A 233 18.75 1.05 3.69
N ASN A 234 19.97 0.78 4.16
CA ASN A 234 20.59 1.57 5.23
C ASN A 234 20.85 3.01 4.78
N ARG A 235 21.26 3.24 3.53
CA ARG A 235 21.43 4.58 2.95
C ARG A 235 20.10 5.33 2.87
N LEU A 236 19.02 4.68 2.43
CA LEU A 236 17.68 5.27 2.42
C LEU A 236 17.25 5.70 3.82
N VAL A 237 17.36 4.80 4.81
CA VAL A 237 16.93 5.09 6.19
C VAL A 237 17.73 6.26 6.75
N ALA A 238 19.05 6.27 6.61
CA ALA A 238 19.91 7.35 7.09
C ALA A 238 19.57 8.72 6.45
N LEU A 239 19.32 8.75 5.12
CA LEU A 239 18.93 9.96 4.42
C LEU A 239 17.49 10.40 4.75
N HIS A 240 16.61 9.44 5.00
CA HIS A 240 15.24 9.73 5.43
C HIS A 240 15.22 10.36 6.82
N GLU A 241 15.99 9.82 7.77
CA GLU A 241 16.13 10.39 9.13
C GLU A 241 16.71 11.81 9.10
N ARG A 242 17.75 12.05 8.30
CA ARG A 242 18.32 13.39 8.14
C ARG A 242 17.33 14.42 7.59
N ARG A 243 16.47 14.01 6.67
CA ARG A 243 15.42 14.88 6.11
C ARG A 243 14.42 15.34 7.17
N TRP A 244 14.14 14.49 8.17
CA TRP A 244 13.14 14.72 9.20
C TRP A 244 13.75 15.02 10.57
N ASP A 245 14.92 15.72 10.55
CA ASP A 245 15.60 16.16 11.76
C ASP A 245 14.64 16.99 12.63
N GLY A 246 14.28 16.44 13.81
CA GLY A 246 13.35 17.09 14.74
C GLY A 246 12.02 16.39 15.02
N GLY A 247 11.68 15.23 14.43
CA GLY A 247 10.55 14.49 14.99
C GLY A 247 9.56 13.82 14.04
N GLY A 248 9.79 13.79 12.75
CA GLY A 248 8.97 13.07 11.78
C GLY A 248 9.71 11.88 11.16
N GLY A 249 8.99 11.01 10.47
CA GLY A 249 9.57 9.96 9.63
C GLY A 249 8.93 8.60 9.81
N ALA A 250 8.50 8.00 8.72
CA ALA A 250 7.78 6.73 8.71
C ALA A 250 8.60 5.57 9.31
N PHE A 251 9.94 5.61 9.14
CA PHE A 251 10.83 4.52 9.60
C PHE A 251 11.20 4.56 11.07
N ARG A 252 10.68 5.51 11.86
CA ARG A 252 10.86 5.52 13.33
C ARG A 252 10.01 4.49 14.05
N ASP A 253 8.87 4.11 13.48
CA ASP A 253 8.04 3.04 14.02
C ASP A 253 8.71 1.69 13.70
N PRO A 254 9.09 0.89 14.72
CA PRO A 254 9.74 -0.40 14.50
C PRO A 254 8.88 -1.39 13.70
N SER A 255 7.55 -1.28 13.78
CA SER A 255 6.64 -2.15 13.02
C SER A 255 6.62 -1.75 11.54
N VAL A 256 6.59 -0.44 11.25
CA VAL A 256 6.72 0.06 9.87
C VAL A 256 8.08 -0.31 9.29
N MET A 257 9.16 -0.18 10.07
CA MET A 257 10.51 -0.57 9.64
C MET A 257 10.57 -2.05 9.29
N ARG A 258 10.05 -2.94 10.15
CA ARG A 258 10.03 -4.39 9.88
C ARG A 258 9.19 -4.72 8.64
N LEU A 259 8.00 -4.11 8.52
CA LEU A 259 7.13 -4.30 7.36
C LEU A 259 7.86 -3.98 6.06
N HIS A 260 8.47 -2.80 5.97
CA HIS A 260 9.16 -2.40 4.75
C HIS A 260 10.41 -3.23 4.49
N ARG A 261 11.15 -3.60 5.53
CA ARG A 261 12.31 -4.48 5.38
C ARG A 261 11.93 -5.83 4.76
N ARG A 262 10.82 -6.42 5.23
CA ARG A 262 10.28 -7.66 4.69
C ARG A 262 9.76 -7.49 3.27
N PHE A 263 8.99 -6.42 3.03
CA PHE A 263 8.41 -6.14 1.72
C PHE A 263 9.46 -5.86 0.65
N VAL A 264 10.49 -5.09 0.99
CA VAL A 264 11.63 -4.80 0.09
C VAL A 264 12.33 -6.08 -0.36
N ALA A 265 12.54 -7.06 0.52
CA ALA A 265 13.13 -8.35 0.17
C ALA A 265 12.26 -9.12 -0.85
N GLU A 266 10.94 -9.14 -0.67
CA GLU A 266 10.00 -9.76 -1.61
C GLU A 266 9.97 -9.05 -2.97
N LEU A 267 9.99 -7.72 -2.97
CA LEU A 267 10.04 -6.92 -4.19
C LEU A 267 11.35 -7.14 -4.97
N ALA A 268 12.48 -7.21 -4.26
CA ALA A 268 13.77 -7.47 -4.87
C ALA A 268 13.82 -8.86 -5.53
N ALA A 269 13.34 -9.90 -4.83
CA ALA A 269 13.24 -11.25 -5.37
C ALA A 269 12.41 -11.34 -6.66
N ARG A 270 11.41 -10.44 -6.80
CA ARG A 270 10.53 -10.34 -7.98
C ARG A 270 10.99 -9.34 -9.03
N ARG A 271 12.13 -8.68 -8.83
CA ARG A 271 12.62 -7.58 -9.69
C ARG A 271 11.63 -6.43 -9.84
N GLN A 272 10.86 -6.16 -8.79
CA GLN A 272 9.87 -5.10 -8.72
C GLN A 272 10.35 -3.90 -7.88
N LEU A 273 11.44 -4.07 -7.14
CA LEU A 273 12.01 -3.01 -6.31
C LEU A 273 12.71 -1.97 -7.16
N TRP A 274 12.45 -0.70 -6.85
CA TRP A 274 13.29 0.42 -7.24
C TRP A 274 13.83 1.07 -5.95
N LEU A 275 15.09 0.87 -5.69
CA LEU A 275 15.80 1.48 -4.56
C LEU A 275 17.08 2.08 -5.10
N SER A 276 17.16 3.41 -5.10
CA SER A 276 18.24 4.14 -5.77
C SER A 276 18.75 5.26 -4.89
N THR A 277 20.04 5.59 -4.99
CA THR A 277 20.59 6.84 -4.48
C THR A 277 21.13 7.71 -5.60
N LEU A 278 21.06 9.02 -5.38
CA LEU A 278 21.86 9.98 -6.12
C LEU A 278 23.08 10.30 -5.25
N ASP A 279 24.24 9.96 -5.77
CA ASP A 279 25.51 10.15 -5.09
C ASP A 279 26.25 11.35 -5.72
N LEU A 280 26.86 12.17 -4.87
CA LEU A 280 27.73 13.27 -5.27
C LEU A 280 29.09 13.04 -4.66
N ASP A 281 30.12 13.04 -5.50
CA ASP A 281 31.53 12.83 -5.11
C ASP A 281 31.72 11.56 -4.27
N GLY A 282 30.95 10.50 -4.61
CA GLY A 282 30.97 9.19 -3.95
C GLY A 282 30.14 9.11 -2.65
N ALA A 283 29.48 10.19 -2.21
CA ALA A 283 28.65 10.21 -1.03
C ALA A 283 27.15 10.27 -1.38
N PRO A 284 26.26 9.52 -0.70
CA PRO A 284 24.83 9.57 -0.97
C PRO A 284 24.21 10.89 -0.52
N ALA A 285 23.60 11.61 -1.47
CA ALA A 285 22.99 12.92 -1.27
C ALA A 285 21.46 12.86 -1.22
N ALA A 286 20.85 11.95 -2.00
CA ALA A 286 19.42 11.67 -1.96
C ALA A 286 19.16 10.18 -2.16
N ALA A 287 18.04 9.69 -1.65
CA ALA A 287 17.56 8.33 -1.86
C ALA A 287 16.10 8.32 -2.31
N TRP A 288 15.76 7.33 -3.12
CA TRP A 288 14.44 7.07 -3.64
C TRP A 288 14.07 5.60 -3.42
N TYR A 289 12.91 5.37 -2.86
CA TYR A 289 12.33 4.05 -2.65
C TYR A 289 10.95 3.99 -3.27
N GLY A 290 10.75 3.04 -4.12
CA GLY A 290 9.50 2.71 -4.75
C GLY A 290 9.53 1.32 -5.36
N PHE A 291 8.52 0.99 -6.11
CA PHE A 291 8.38 -0.32 -6.70
C PHE A 291 7.47 -0.27 -7.93
N THR A 292 7.53 -1.32 -8.73
CA THR A 292 6.67 -1.49 -9.91
C THR A 292 5.62 -2.55 -9.63
N TRP A 293 4.40 -2.31 -10.16
CA TRP A 293 3.35 -3.32 -10.16
C TRP A 293 2.50 -3.14 -11.42
N GLY A 294 2.40 -4.18 -12.22
CA GLY A 294 1.81 -4.05 -13.55
C GLY A 294 2.54 -3.01 -14.39
N ASP A 295 1.80 -2.05 -14.93
CA ASP A 295 2.31 -0.95 -15.76
C ASP A 295 2.56 0.36 -14.98
N THR A 296 2.57 0.29 -13.66
CA THR A 296 2.67 1.45 -12.76
C THR A 296 3.93 1.42 -11.92
N VAL A 297 4.60 2.57 -11.81
CA VAL A 297 5.67 2.83 -10.85
C VAL A 297 5.08 3.55 -9.65
N TYR A 298 5.29 3.05 -8.44
CA TYR A 298 4.85 3.64 -7.20
C TYR A 298 6.02 4.29 -6.47
N PHE A 299 5.91 5.58 -6.21
CA PHE A 299 6.86 6.30 -5.35
C PHE A 299 6.39 6.20 -3.90
N TYR A 300 7.14 5.47 -3.07
CA TYR A 300 6.74 5.25 -1.69
C TYR A 300 7.43 6.21 -0.71
N GLN A 301 8.76 6.28 -0.73
CA GLN A 301 9.53 7.12 0.20
C GLN A 301 10.79 7.68 -0.41
N SER A 302 11.31 8.74 0.20
CA SER A 302 12.61 9.32 -0.16
C SER A 302 13.33 9.86 1.05
N GLY A 303 14.62 9.98 0.91
CA GLY A 303 15.50 10.67 1.85
C GLY A 303 16.39 11.66 1.14
N ARG A 304 16.94 12.61 1.85
CA ARG A 304 17.97 13.52 1.35
C ARG A 304 18.80 14.07 2.49
N ASP A 305 20.03 14.45 2.18
CA ASP A 305 20.87 15.18 3.10
C ASP A 305 20.57 16.69 2.96
N PRO A 306 20.15 17.38 4.03
CA PRO A 306 19.84 18.82 3.99
C PRO A 306 21.01 19.70 3.54
N ARG A 307 22.26 19.23 3.65
CA ARG A 307 23.43 19.95 3.13
C ARG A 307 23.33 20.26 1.64
N TRP A 308 22.56 19.44 0.89
CA TRP A 308 22.36 19.57 -0.55
C TRP A 308 21.01 20.21 -0.94
N ASP A 309 20.37 20.94 -0.02
CA ASP A 309 19.09 21.59 -0.30
C ASP A 309 19.17 22.64 -1.41
N ARG A 310 20.28 23.38 -1.45
CA ARG A 310 20.55 24.40 -2.48
C ARG A 310 20.68 23.77 -3.87
N GLU A 311 21.25 22.59 -3.96
CA GLU A 311 21.47 21.81 -5.17
C GLU A 311 20.19 21.12 -5.64
N SER A 312 19.21 20.95 -4.77
CA SER A 312 17.91 20.34 -5.06
C SER A 312 18.04 18.88 -5.52
N VAL A 313 18.88 18.12 -4.85
CA VAL A 313 19.18 16.69 -5.20
C VAL A 313 17.94 15.80 -5.26
N GLY A 314 16.96 16.03 -4.38
CA GLY A 314 15.69 15.29 -4.41
C GLY A 314 14.84 15.57 -5.66
N LEU A 315 14.90 16.81 -6.18
CA LEU A 315 14.26 17.18 -7.44
C LEU A 315 14.89 16.45 -8.63
N VAL A 316 16.23 16.44 -8.68
CA VAL A 316 16.97 15.80 -9.78
C VAL A 316 16.78 14.29 -9.75
N LEU A 317 16.83 13.66 -8.57
CA LEU A 317 16.58 12.22 -8.44
C LEU A 317 15.14 11.85 -8.85
N MET A 318 14.13 12.61 -8.42
CA MET A 318 12.75 12.37 -8.81
C MET A 318 12.56 12.48 -10.33
N ALA A 319 13.18 13.48 -10.97
CA ALA A 319 13.16 13.62 -12.43
C ALA A 319 13.78 12.41 -13.13
N ALA A 320 14.90 11.92 -12.61
CA ALA A 320 15.57 10.74 -13.16
C ALA A 320 14.68 9.49 -13.04
N MET A 321 13.95 9.31 -11.93
CA MET A 321 13.04 8.17 -11.74
C MET A 321 11.81 8.27 -12.65
N ILE A 322 11.23 9.46 -12.83
CA ILE A 322 10.11 9.65 -13.79
C ILE A 322 10.59 9.38 -15.22
N ARG A 323 11.76 9.91 -15.59
CA ARG A 323 12.38 9.65 -16.90
C ARG A 323 12.60 8.16 -17.13
N ARG A 324 13.18 7.46 -16.15
CA ARG A 324 13.36 6.01 -16.18
C ARG A 324 12.04 5.26 -16.36
N ALA A 325 10.96 5.71 -15.72
CA ALA A 325 9.64 5.12 -15.87
C ALA A 325 9.10 5.27 -17.32
N ILE A 326 9.27 6.45 -17.92
CA ILE A 326 8.90 6.70 -19.32
C ILE A 326 9.73 5.81 -20.27
N GLU A 327 11.07 5.83 -20.12
CA GLU A 327 11.99 5.05 -20.95
C GLU A 327 11.80 3.53 -20.77
N GLY A 328 11.32 3.11 -19.59
CA GLY A 328 10.96 1.72 -19.26
C GLY A 328 9.58 1.29 -19.78
N GLY A 329 8.83 2.18 -20.43
CA GLY A 329 7.52 1.87 -21.01
C GLY A 329 6.38 1.73 -20.00
N TYR A 330 6.56 2.22 -18.77
CA TYR A 330 5.47 2.25 -17.81
C TYR A 330 4.42 3.28 -18.21
N ARG A 331 3.16 2.99 -17.91
CA ARG A 331 2.04 3.87 -18.25
C ARG A 331 1.71 4.89 -17.19
N ARG A 332 2.09 4.61 -15.93
CA ARG A 332 1.74 5.45 -14.80
C ARG A 332 2.86 5.57 -13.80
N PHE A 333 2.95 6.76 -13.19
CA PHE A 333 3.78 7.01 -12.02
C PHE A 333 2.88 7.55 -10.91
N ASP A 334 2.71 6.78 -9.84
CA ASP A 334 1.84 7.10 -8.73
C ASP A 334 2.66 7.58 -7.52
N PHE A 335 2.35 8.78 -7.04
CA PHE A 335 3.04 9.38 -5.89
C PHE A 335 2.46 8.94 -4.55
N LEU A 336 1.42 8.09 -4.56
CA LEU A 336 0.67 7.67 -3.38
C LEU A 336 0.08 8.86 -2.61
N ARG A 337 -0.54 8.60 -1.45
CA ARG A 337 -1.24 9.64 -0.67
C ARG A 337 -0.34 10.81 -0.28
N GLY A 338 -0.98 11.96 -0.08
CA GLY A 338 -0.38 13.19 0.40
C GLY A 338 -0.30 14.26 -0.67
N GLU A 339 -0.76 15.45 -0.31
CA GLU A 339 -0.76 16.63 -1.18
C GLU A 339 0.47 17.52 -0.93
N ASP A 340 1.63 16.90 -0.75
CA ASP A 340 2.88 17.62 -0.60
C ASP A 340 3.13 18.56 -1.78
N VAL A 341 3.59 19.78 -1.49
CA VAL A 341 3.81 20.82 -2.50
C VAL A 341 4.70 20.33 -3.65
N TYR A 342 5.75 19.55 -3.34
CA TYR A 342 6.66 19.05 -4.36
C TYR A 342 6.01 18.05 -5.34
N LYS A 343 4.94 17.32 -4.95
CA LYS A 343 4.21 16.42 -5.84
C LYS A 343 3.41 17.20 -6.89
N ARG A 344 2.84 18.35 -6.49
CA ARG A 344 2.12 19.26 -7.39
C ARG A 344 3.02 19.87 -8.47
N ASP A 345 4.31 19.93 -8.21
CA ASP A 345 5.28 20.40 -9.20
C ASP A 345 5.41 19.47 -10.42
N TRP A 346 4.95 18.22 -10.30
CA TRP A 346 5.02 17.21 -11.36
C TRP A 346 3.69 16.97 -12.05
N THR A 347 2.57 17.13 -11.33
CA THR A 347 1.24 16.83 -11.85
C THR A 347 0.14 17.60 -11.13
N GLU A 348 -0.91 17.93 -11.88
CA GLU A 348 -2.18 18.40 -11.30
C GLU A 348 -3.20 17.24 -11.17
N SER A 349 -2.94 16.11 -11.82
CA SER A 349 -3.81 14.95 -11.78
C SER A 349 -3.73 14.25 -10.42
N ARG A 350 -4.88 13.90 -9.89
CA ARG A 350 -4.99 13.20 -8.61
C ARG A 350 -6.17 12.24 -8.60
N ARG A 351 -6.01 11.14 -7.90
CA ARG A 351 -7.08 10.22 -7.54
C ARG A 351 -7.44 10.45 -6.09
N ILE A 352 -8.74 10.36 -5.77
CA ILE A 352 -9.20 10.46 -4.38
C ILE A 352 -9.56 9.06 -3.91
N THR A 353 -8.84 8.56 -2.92
CA THR A 353 -9.23 7.31 -2.26
C THR A 353 -10.52 7.50 -1.48
N GLU A 354 -11.22 6.41 -1.22
CA GLU A 354 -12.51 6.43 -0.51
C GLU A 354 -12.42 5.65 0.80
N GLU A 355 -13.26 6.04 1.73
CA GLU A 355 -13.65 5.21 2.87
C GLU A 355 -15.12 4.84 2.73
N ILE A 356 -15.40 3.56 2.93
CA ILE A 356 -16.76 3.03 3.01
C ILE A 356 -17.03 2.60 4.45
N THR A 357 -18.12 3.10 5.03
CA THR A 357 -18.64 2.66 6.32
C THR A 357 -19.97 1.95 6.11
N ILE A 358 -20.07 0.73 6.60
CA ILE A 358 -21.26 -0.11 6.47
C ILE A 358 -21.84 -0.33 7.87
N PHE A 359 -23.15 -0.10 7.99
CA PHE A 359 -23.91 -0.24 9.23
C PHE A 359 -24.87 -1.42 9.12
N ARG A 360 -24.92 -2.24 10.17
CA ARG A 360 -25.89 -3.32 10.25
C ARG A 360 -27.33 -2.81 10.29
N PRO A 361 -28.31 -3.57 9.76
CA PRO A 361 -29.72 -3.31 10.00
C PRO A 361 -30.03 -3.40 11.51
N GLY A 362 -31.09 -2.70 11.94
CA GLY A 362 -31.55 -2.69 13.32
C GLY A 362 -31.24 -1.37 14.07
N TRP A 363 -31.63 -1.30 15.32
CA TRP A 363 -31.58 -0.07 16.12
C TRP A 363 -30.17 0.46 16.34
N GLY A 364 -29.21 -0.42 16.65
CA GLY A 364 -27.82 -0.05 16.86
C GLY A 364 -27.19 0.60 15.62
N GLY A 365 -27.37 -0.01 14.44
CA GLY A 365 -26.86 0.54 13.19
C GLY A 365 -27.54 1.85 12.80
N ARG A 366 -28.85 2.01 13.05
CA ARG A 366 -29.57 3.28 12.83
C ARG A 366 -29.02 4.40 13.70
N TRP A 367 -28.76 4.11 14.97
CA TRP A 367 -28.18 5.06 15.91
C TRP A 367 -26.75 5.47 15.51
N LEU A 368 -25.87 4.53 15.19
CA LEU A 368 -24.50 4.80 14.74
C LEU A 368 -24.49 5.63 13.45
N ARG A 369 -25.40 5.34 12.52
CA ARG A 369 -25.59 6.13 11.30
C ARG A 369 -26.02 7.57 11.60
N ALA A 370 -26.92 7.76 12.55
CA ALA A 370 -27.36 9.10 12.96
C ALA A 370 -26.19 9.89 13.57
N LEU A 371 -25.39 9.26 14.43
CA LEU A 371 -24.17 9.87 14.99
C LEU A 371 -23.19 10.27 13.90
N ASP A 372 -22.98 9.42 12.91
CA ASP A 372 -22.10 9.69 11.78
C ASP A 372 -22.59 10.90 10.97
N ALA A 373 -23.90 10.98 10.67
CA ALA A 373 -24.49 12.10 9.96
C ALA A 373 -24.34 13.44 10.71
N VAL A 374 -24.55 13.43 12.03
CA VAL A 374 -24.34 14.62 12.87
C VAL A 374 -22.88 15.06 12.90
N ALA A 375 -21.94 14.10 12.97
CA ALA A 375 -20.52 14.41 12.96
C ALA A 375 -20.07 15.04 11.63
N GLU A 376 -20.58 14.54 10.50
CA GLU A 376 -20.32 15.14 9.18
C GLU A 376 -20.88 16.55 9.05
N LEU A 377 -22.12 16.77 9.50
CA LEU A 377 -22.74 18.09 9.46
C LEU A 377 -21.91 19.12 10.26
N ARG A 378 -21.46 18.73 11.46
CA ARG A 378 -20.58 19.57 12.29
C ARG A 378 -19.23 19.84 11.61
N GLY A 379 -18.65 18.86 10.93
CA GLY A 379 -17.42 19.03 10.17
C GLY A 379 -17.57 20.04 9.02
N ARG A 380 -18.66 19.95 8.25
CA ARG A 380 -18.96 20.89 7.15
C ARG A 380 -19.19 22.33 7.64
N LEU A 381 -19.81 22.49 8.79
CA LEU A 381 -20.04 23.83 9.38
C LEU A 381 -18.75 24.46 9.88
N ARG A 382 -17.79 23.67 10.41
CA ARG A 382 -16.48 24.16 10.86
C ARG A 382 -15.51 24.46 9.73
N GLY A 383 -15.63 23.78 8.59
CA GLY A 383 -14.79 24.01 7.41
C GLY A 383 -15.25 25.19 6.54
N ARG A 384 -16.36 25.84 6.90
CA ARG A 384 -16.89 27.06 6.25
C ARG A 384 -16.67 28.34 7.06
N ALA A 385 -16.13 28.23 8.27
CA ALA A 385 -15.70 29.32 9.13
C ALA A 385 -14.16 29.43 9.12
#